data_6bf55dafc98db5bb41d70d1dbf7cb332
#
_entry.id   6bf55dafc98db5bb41d70d1dbf7cb332
#
_cell.length_a   1.000
_cell.length_b   1.000
_cell.length_c   1.000
_cell.angle_alpha   90.00
_cell.angle_beta   90.00
_cell.angle_gamma   90.00
#
_symmetry.space_group_name_H-M   'P 1'
#
loop_
_entity.id
_entity.type
_entity.pdbx_description
1 polymer ?
#
loop_
_entity_poly.entity_id
_entity_poly.type
_entity_poly.pdbx_seq_one_letter_code
_entity_poly.pdbx_strand_id
1 'polypeptide(L)'
;MALADDLSAALKEAMKAKDKPKLDAIRQIQTEIAKKKAEKGEEVNDELVLGVISSYVKKMAKAVEEYQSLGEKGVDMANKIQFEIDFLSTYPVSYTHLTLPTKVT
;
A
#
# COMPACT_ATOMS: atom_id res chain seq x y z
N MET A 1 -0.43 17.56 8.59
CA MET A 1 0.47 16.90 7.81
C MET A 1 -0.14 16.23 6.64
N ALA A 2 0.42 16.39 5.50
CA ALA A 2 -0.14 15.81 4.30
C ALA A 2 0.43 14.43 4.08
N LEU A 3 -0.46 13.46 3.86
CA LEU A 3 -0.02 12.09 3.58
C LEU A 3 0.75 12.01 2.26
N ALA A 4 0.41 12.87 1.30
CA ALA A 4 1.14 12.90 0.06
C ALA A 4 2.60 13.29 0.29
N ASP A 5 2.83 14.20 1.23
CA ASP A 5 4.18 14.60 1.57
C ASP A 5 4.90 13.45 2.27
N ASP A 6 4.19 12.72 3.11
CA ASP A 6 4.78 11.57 3.78
C ASP A 6 5.21 10.52 2.77
N LEU A 7 4.39 10.32 1.75
CA LEU A 7 4.74 9.36 0.69
C LEU A 7 5.97 9.83 -0.08
N SER A 8 6.07 11.11 -0.35
CA SER A 8 7.23 11.65 -1.05
C SER A 8 8.49 11.46 -0.22
N ALA A 9 8.39 11.70 1.07
CA ALA A 9 9.52 11.51 1.96
C ALA A 9 9.92 10.04 2.00
N ALA A 10 8.93 9.16 2.07
CA ALA A 10 9.19 7.72 2.09
C ALA A 10 9.86 7.28 0.79
N LEU A 11 9.47 7.89 -0.32
CA LEU A 11 10.06 7.57 -1.61
C LEU A 11 11.55 7.91 -1.59
N LYS A 12 11.90 9.06 -1.09
CA LYS A 12 13.29 9.47 -1.01
C LYS A 12 14.09 8.53 -0.11
N GLU A 13 13.50 8.17 1.01
CA GLU A 13 14.15 7.24 1.93
C GLU A 13 14.39 5.90 1.27
N ALA A 14 13.39 5.40 0.56
CA ALA A 14 13.51 4.12 -0.11
C ALA A 14 14.57 4.16 -1.20
N MET A 15 14.67 5.29 -1.89
CA MET A 15 15.68 5.44 -2.91
C MET A 15 17.07 5.46 -2.30
N LYS A 16 17.24 6.13 -1.19
CA LYS A 16 18.53 6.17 -0.52
C LYS A 16 18.93 4.81 0.00
N ALA A 17 17.96 4.07 0.53
CA ALA A 17 18.22 2.75 1.08
C ALA A 17 18.26 1.68 0.00
N LYS A 18 17.90 2.03 -1.22
CA LYS A 18 17.82 1.09 -2.33
C LYS A 18 16.85 -0.04 -1.98
N ASP A 19 15.75 0.33 -1.34
CA ASP A 19 14.76 -0.63 -0.90
C ASP A 19 13.72 -0.77 -2.00
N LYS A 20 13.96 -1.66 -2.93
CA LYS A 20 13.09 -1.83 -4.09
C LYS A 20 11.64 -2.13 -3.77
N PRO A 21 11.35 -3.07 -2.86
CA PRO A 21 9.95 -3.35 -2.55
C PRO A 21 9.19 -2.11 -2.06
N LYS A 22 9.82 -1.33 -1.19
CA LYS A 22 9.20 -0.11 -0.71
C LYS A 22 9.02 0.89 -1.83
N LEU A 23 10.06 1.02 -2.66
CA LEU A 23 10.03 1.95 -3.77
C LEU A 23 8.87 1.63 -4.71
N ASP A 24 8.73 0.34 -5.04
CA ASP A 24 7.66 -0.09 -5.93
C ASP A 24 6.30 0.18 -5.33
N ALA A 25 6.12 -0.10 -4.04
CA ALA A 25 4.86 0.12 -3.37
C ALA A 25 4.48 1.60 -3.41
N ILE A 26 5.44 2.46 -3.09
CA ILE A 26 5.17 3.89 -3.07
C ILE A 26 4.84 4.40 -4.46
N ARG A 27 5.55 3.93 -5.47
CA ARG A 27 5.28 4.36 -6.83
C ARG A 27 3.91 3.94 -7.29
N GLN A 28 3.49 2.72 -6.91
CA GLN A 28 2.16 2.24 -7.26
C GLN A 28 1.10 3.14 -6.63
N ILE A 29 1.30 3.48 -5.37
CA ILE A 29 0.36 4.34 -4.67
C ILE A 29 0.29 5.71 -5.34
N GLN A 30 1.44 6.27 -5.67
CA GLN A 30 1.45 7.58 -6.31
C GLN A 30 0.77 7.55 -7.67
N THR A 31 0.95 6.48 -8.41
CA THR A 31 0.28 6.32 -9.69
C THR A 31 -1.24 6.27 -9.52
N GLU A 32 -1.71 5.52 -8.52
CA GLU A 32 -3.13 5.43 -8.25
C GLU A 32 -3.70 6.76 -7.81
N ILE A 33 -2.93 7.51 -7.03
CA ILE A 33 -3.36 8.83 -6.60
C ILE A 33 -3.54 9.74 -7.82
N ALA A 34 -2.58 9.69 -8.73
CA ALA A 34 -2.66 10.51 -9.94
C ALA A 34 -3.90 10.15 -10.77
N LYS A 35 -4.19 8.85 -10.86
CA LYS A 35 -5.37 8.42 -11.60
C LYS A 35 -6.65 8.92 -10.95
N LYS A 36 -6.74 8.80 -9.63
CA LYS A 36 -7.93 9.25 -8.93
C LYS A 36 -8.11 10.76 -9.05
N LYS A 37 -7.01 11.48 -8.96
CA LYS A 37 -7.05 12.92 -9.11
C LYS A 37 -7.59 13.29 -10.48
N ALA A 38 -7.12 12.62 -11.51
CA ALA A 38 -7.57 12.89 -12.85
C ALA A 38 -9.04 12.56 -13.04
N GLU A 39 -9.46 11.45 -12.48
CA GLU A 39 -10.85 11.01 -12.61
C GLU A 39 -11.81 11.96 -11.92
N LYS A 40 -11.47 12.37 -10.73
CA LYS A 40 -12.35 13.20 -9.94
C LYS A 40 -12.19 14.69 -10.19
N GLY A 41 -11.08 15.06 -10.79
CA GLY A 41 -10.80 16.47 -11.00
C GLY A 41 -10.58 17.24 -9.71
N GLU A 42 -10.19 16.53 -8.67
CA GLU A 42 -9.95 17.14 -7.36
C GLU A 42 -8.46 17.20 -7.05
N GLU A 43 -8.13 18.03 -6.08
CA GLU A 43 -6.75 18.09 -5.65
C GLU A 43 -6.44 16.94 -4.71
N VAL A 44 -5.17 16.62 -4.62
CA VAL A 44 -4.73 15.56 -3.72
C VAL A 44 -4.87 16.03 -2.29
N ASN A 45 -5.55 15.24 -1.48
CA ASN A 45 -5.68 15.53 -0.07
C ASN A 45 -5.57 14.22 0.70
N ASP A 46 -5.55 14.31 2.03
CA ASP A 46 -5.34 13.12 2.86
C ASP A 46 -6.43 12.08 2.63
N GLU A 47 -7.64 12.53 2.47
CA GLU A 47 -8.74 11.61 2.26
C GLU A 47 -8.56 10.81 0.99
N LEU A 48 -8.16 11.47 -0.08
CA LEU A 48 -7.91 10.80 -1.33
C LEU A 48 -6.77 9.79 -1.19
N VAL A 49 -5.70 10.20 -0.53
CA VAL A 49 -4.55 9.33 -0.33
C VAL A 49 -4.93 8.12 0.50
N LEU A 50 -5.68 8.32 1.57
CA LEU A 50 -6.12 7.22 2.41
C LEU A 50 -7.00 6.25 1.63
N GLY A 51 -7.87 6.78 0.81
CA GLY A 51 -8.73 5.93 -0.02
C GLY A 51 -7.92 5.07 -0.97
N VAL A 52 -6.90 5.67 -1.58
CA VAL A 52 -6.05 4.95 -2.51
C VAL A 52 -5.27 3.86 -1.78
N ILE A 53 -4.68 4.20 -0.65
CA ILE A 53 -3.91 3.23 0.12
C ILE A 53 -4.80 2.08 0.58
N SER A 54 -5.99 2.38 1.08
CA SER A 54 -6.89 1.35 1.53
C SER A 54 -7.29 0.41 0.40
N SER A 55 -7.61 0.96 -0.76
CA SER A 55 -7.97 0.14 -1.90
C SER A 55 -6.82 -0.73 -2.36
N TYR A 56 -5.63 -0.17 -2.37
CA TYR A 56 -4.45 -0.88 -2.80
C TYR A 56 -4.15 -2.04 -1.84
N VAL A 57 -4.23 -1.79 -0.56
CA VAL A 57 -3.95 -2.82 0.43
C VAL A 57 -4.97 -3.95 0.34
N LYS A 58 -6.24 -3.63 0.13
CA LYS A 58 -7.26 -4.66 -0.05
C LYS A 58 -6.96 -5.53 -1.25
N LYS A 59 -6.56 -4.89 -2.33
CA LYS A 59 -6.23 -5.61 -3.56
C LYS A 59 -5.03 -6.52 -3.33
N MET A 60 -4.05 -6.00 -2.62
CA MET A 60 -2.84 -6.77 -2.35
C MET A 60 -3.10 -7.94 -1.41
N ALA A 61 -3.97 -7.74 -0.43
CA ALA A 61 -4.32 -8.80 0.49
C ALA A 61 -4.97 -9.97 -0.24
N LYS A 62 -5.80 -9.64 -1.21
CA LYS A 62 -6.42 -10.69 -2.02
C LYS A 62 -5.38 -11.42 -2.84
N ALA A 63 -4.44 -10.66 -3.39
CA ALA A 63 -3.38 -11.25 -4.19
C ALA A 63 -2.51 -12.18 -3.36
N VAL A 64 -2.24 -11.80 -2.11
CA VAL A 64 -1.47 -12.67 -1.23
C VAL A 64 -2.15 -14.02 -1.07
N GLU A 65 -3.47 -14.00 -0.85
CA GLU A 65 -4.21 -15.24 -0.69
C GLU A 65 -4.10 -16.10 -1.93
N GLU A 66 -4.22 -15.48 -3.10
CA GLU A 66 -4.14 -16.21 -4.34
C GLU A 66 -2.76 -16.83 -4.54
N TYR A 67 -1.72 -16.06 -4.25
CA TYR A 67 -0.37 -16.59 -4.40
C TYR A 67 -0.08 -17.69 -3.39
N GLN A 68 -0.60 -17.55 -2.17
CA GLN A 68 -0.40 -18.58 -1.18
C GLN A 68 -1.06 -19.89 -1.60
N SER A 69 -2.17 -19.81 -2.28
CA SER A 69 -2.85 -21.02 -2.73
C SER A 69 -2.09 -21.75 -3.85
N LEU A 70 -1.12 -21.08 -4.45
CA LEU A 70 -0.30 -21.71 -5.47
C LEU A 70 0.84 -22.55 -4.87
N GLY A 71 0.98 -22.52 -3.57
CA GLY A 71 2.02 -23.26 -2.91
C GLY A 71 3.37 -22.61 -3.10
N GLU A 72 4.38 -23.42 -3.26
CA GLU A 72 5.74 -22.92 -3.38
C GLU A 72 5.94 -21.93 -4.50
N LYS A 73 5.21 -22.10 -5.58
CA LYS A 73 5.38 -21.23 -6.72
C LYS A 73 4.98 -19.79 -6.41
N GLY A 74 4.04 -19.62 -5.52
CA GLY A 74 3.56 -18.29 -5.19
C GLY A 74 4.13 -17.69 -3.92
N VAL A 75 4.90 -18.46 -3.16
CA VAL A 75 5.38 -17.99 -1.87
C VAL A 75 6.22 -16.73 -1.97
N ASP A 76 7.13 -16.68 -2.93
CA ASP A 76 7.98 -15.51 -3.06
C ASP A 76 7.18 -14.26 -3.35
N MET A 77 6.21 -14.37 -4.25
CA MET A 77 5.36 -13.23 -4.56
C MET A 77 4.48 -12.86 -3.37
N ALA A 78 3.97 -13.87 -2.67
CA ALA A 78 3.14 -13.61 -1.51
C ALA A 78 3.94 -12.86 -0.44
N ASN A 79 5.18 -13.26 -0.22
CA ASN A 79 6.02 -12.61 0.77
C ASN A 79 6.32 -11.16 0.37
N LYS A 80 6.58 -10.95 -0.90
CA LYS A 80 6.87 -9.62 -1.39
C LYS A 80 5.66 -8.70 -1.21
N ILE A 81 4.50 -9.20 -1.56
CA ILE A 81 3.28 -8.41 -1.44
C ILE A 81 2.94 -8.18 0.03
N GLN A 82 3.17 -9.18 0.87
CA GLN A 82 2.92 -9.02 2.29
C GLN A 82 3.79 -7.91 2.87
N PHE A 83 5.03 -7.81 2.39
CA PHE A 83 5.91 -6.75 2.83
C PHE A 83 5.32 -5.38 2.46
N GLU A 84 4.76 -5.27 1.26
CA GLU A 84 4.14 -4.02 0.84
C GLU A 84 2.94 -3.68 1.70
N ILE A 85 2.14 -4.69 2.02
CA ILE A 85 0.99 -4.47 2.88
C ILE A 85 1.43 -4.00 4.26
N ASP A 86 2.43 -4.64 4.82
CA ASP A 86 2.93 -4.27 6.13
C ASP A 86 3.44 -2.84 6.15
N PHE A 87 4.17 -2.48 5.10
CA PHE A 87 4.69 -1.14 4.99
C PHE A 87 3.55 -0.12 4.91
N LEU A 88 2.57 -0.39 4.07
CA LEU A 88 1.46 0.55 3.89
C LEU A 88 0.54 0.60 5.10
N SER A 89 0.53 -0.45 5.89
CA SER A 89 -0.28 -0.47 7.10
C SER A 89 0.22 0.50 8.15
N THR A 90 1.41 1.03 7.99
CA THR A 90 1.90 2.03 8.92
C THR A 90 1.19 3.35 8.73
N TYR A 91 0.49 3.52 7.61
CA TYR A 91 -0.26 4.74 7.38
C TYR A 91 -1.67 4.61 7.98
N PRO A 92 -2.30 5.72 8.35
CA PRO A 92 -3.62 5.66 8.96
C PRO A 92 -4.68 5.39 7.92
N VAL A 93 -5.04 4.13 7.74
CA VAL A 93 -6.05 3.77 6.77
C VAL A 93 -7.32 3.33 7.47
N SER A 94 -8.44 3.63 6.87
CA SER A 94 -9.72 3.42 7.52
C SER A 94 -10.12 1.97 7.64
N TYR A 95 -9.51 1.10 6.87
CA TYR A 95 -9.91 -0.30 6.91
C TYR A 95 -9.22 -1.08 8.03
N THR A 96 -8.38 -0.43 8.79
CA THR A 96 -7.59 -1.14 9.77
C THR A 96 -8.38 -2.00 10.72
N HIS A 97 -9.61 -1.66 10.94
CA HIS A 97 -10.39 -2.49 11.84
C HIS A 97 -10.53 -3.92 11.34
N LEU A 98 -10.26 -4.14 10.08
CA LEU A 98 -10.35 -5.47 9.56
C LEU A 98 -9.32 -6.39 10.15
N THR A 99 -8.18 -5.84 10.50
CA THR A 99 -7.14 -6.70 10.99
C THR A 99 -7.25 -6.95 12.42
N LEU A 100 -7.94 -6.09 13.13
CA LEU A 100 -8.04 -6.25 14.50
C LEU A 100 -8.52 -7.52 14.94
N PRO A 101 -9.53 -7.97 14.36
CA PRO A 101 -10.13 -9.15 14.84
C PRO A 101 -9.18 -10.24 14.93
N THR A 102 -8.22 -10.07 14.19
CA THR A 102 -7.39 -11.15 14.26
C THR A 102 -6.61 -11.20 15.43
N LYS A 103 -6.39 -10.32 15.91
CA LYS A 103 -5.51 -10.51 16.86
C LYS A 103 -5.96 -10.58 17.93
N VAL A 104 -6.39 -10.44 18.16
CA VAL A 104 -6.73 -10.53 19.12
C VAL A 104 -6.55 -11.19 19.82
N THR A 105 -6.41 -11.32 19.98
CA THR A 105 -6.23 -11.85 20.62
C THR A 105 -6.16 -12.00 21.10
#